data_5d11565ed466d147370ca4267ca53c47
#
_entry.id   5d11565ed466d147370ca4267ca53c47
#
_cell.length_a   1.000
_cell.length_b   1.000
_cell.length_c   1.000
_cell.angle_alpha   90.00
_cell.angle_beta   90.00
_cell.angle_gamma   90.00
#
_symmetry.space_group_name_H-M   'P 1'
#
loop_
_entity.id
_entity.type
_entity.pdbx_description
1 polymer ?
#
loop_
_entity_poly.entity_id
_entity_poly.type
_entity_poly.pdbx_seq_one_letter_code
_entity_poly.pdbx_strand_id
1 'polypeptide(L)'
;MKALSGDANELSSLDGELVGILAGWGRFPIATAEAIHRRGGRVAILTIRHHAEESLEGIADIYGEVGVAEIGKAIDFFRHNGVRRATMAGKIHKKQIYH
;
A
#
# COMPACT_ATOMS: atom_id res chain seq x y z
N MET A 1 4.07 -12.12 -5.89
CA MET A 1 3.18 -11.27 -5.05
C MET A 1 1.76 -11.35 -5.56
N LYS A 2 0.83 -11.49 -4.68
CA LYS A 2 -0.58 -11.65 -5.04
C LYS A 2 -1.36 -10.40 -4.65
N ALA A 3 -2.21 -9.91 -5.56
CA ALA A 3 -3.09 -8.79 -5.24
C ALA A 3 -4.24 -9.26 -4.35
N LEU A 4 -4.74 -8.36 -3.49
CA LEU A 4 -5.91 -8.67 -2.67
C LEU A 4 -7.14 -8.75 -3.57
N SER A 5 -7.92 -9.81 -3.41
CA SER A 5 -9.08 -10.05 -4.27
C SER A 5 -10.34 -9.35 -3.77
N GLY A 6 -10.39 -8.96 -2.53
CA GLY A 6 -11.62 -8.49 -1.92
C GLY A 6 -12.51 -9.62 -1.39
N ASP A 7 -12.06 -10.85 -1.52
CA ASP A 7 -12.76 -12.00 -0.97
C ASP A 7 -12.75 -11.92 0.56
N ALA A 8 -13.92 -12.03 1.18
CA ALA A 8 -14.05 -11.97 2.64
C ALA A 8 -13.18 -13.01 3.35
N ASN A 9 -13.00 -14.17 2.75
CA ASN A 9 -12.18 -15.21 3.35
C ASN A 9 -10.69 -14.84 3.40
N GLU A 10 -10.20 -14.09 2.40
CA GLU A 10 -8.83 -13.61 2.42
C GLU A 10 -8.60 -12.58 3.50
N LEU A 11 -9.63 -11.79 3.83
CA LEU A 11 -9.51 -10.67 4.74
C LEU A 11 -10.03 -10.96 6.15
N SER A 12 -10.54 -12.18 6.40
CA SER A 12 -11.17 -12.50 7.69
C SER A 12 -10.15 -12.57 8.83
N SER A 13 -8.93 -13.04 8.55
CA SER A 13 -7.85 -13.08 9.54
C SER A 13 -6.53 -13.05 8.81
N LEU A 14 -5.66 -12.11 9.19
CA LEU A 14 -4.36 -11.97 8.56
C LEU A 14 -3.22 -12.45 9.45
N ASP A 15 -3.50 -12.66 10.75
CA ASP A 15 -2.56 -13.31 11.66
C ASP A 15 -1.16 -12.68 11.65
N GLY A 16 -1.10 -11.36 11.64
CA GLY A 16 0.16 -10.64 11.63
C GLY A 16 0.83 -10.54 10.27
N GLU A 17 0.17 -11.02 9.22
CA GLU A 17 0.74 -10.94 7.87
C GLU A 17 0.98 -9.49 7.47
N LEU A 18 2.13 -9.24 6.82
CA LEU A 18 2.46 -7.92 6.31
C LEU A 18 1.90 -7.79 4.90
N VAL A 19 0.93 -6.88 4.73
CA VAL A 19 0.25 -6.63 3.46
C VAL A 19 0.77 -5.32 2.88
N GLY A 20 1.07 -5.29 1.59
CA GLY A 20 1.58 -4.11 0.92
C GLY A 20 0.49 -3.24 0.34
N ILE A 21 0.68 -1.91 0.43
CA ILE A 21 -0.20 -0.95 -0.22
C ILE A 21 0.67 0.02 -1.02
N LEU A 22 0.45 0.07 -2.33
CA LEU A 22 1.02 1.13 -3.16
C LEU A 22 0.00 2.26 -3.15
N ALA A 23 0.34 3.36 -2.47
CA ALA A 23 -0.63 4.39 -2.11
C ALA A 23 -0.50 5.66 -2.94
N GLY A 24 -1.60 6.05 -3.58
CA GLY A 24 -1.75 7.35 -4.22
C GLY A 24 -2.61 8.30 -3.37
N TRP A 25 -3.14 9.34 -3.99
CA TRP A 25 -3.96 10.35 -3.33
C TRP A 25 -5.30 9.80 -2.85
N GLY A 26 -5.84 10.45 -1.83
CA GLY A 26 -7.17 10.21 -1.32
C GLY A 26 -7.15 9.42 -0.03
N ARG A 27 -8.34 9.17 0.50
CA ARG A 27 -8.49 8.49 1.78
C ARG A 27 -8.53 6.96 1.66
N PHE A 28 -8.63 6.43 0.45
CA PHE A 28 -8.78 5.00 0.25
C PHE A 28 -7.58 4.20 0.79
N PRO A 29 -6.34 4.65 0.61
CA PRO A 29 -5.21 3.94 1.24
C PRO A 29 -5.31 3.88 2.76
N ILE A 30 -5.80 4.96 3.39
CA ILE A 30 -5.97 4.99 4.85
C ILE A 30 -7.01 3.95 5.26
N ALA A 31 -8.17 3.95 4.59
CA ALA A 31 -9.24 3.00 4.89
C ALA A 31 -8.76 1.56 4.70
N THR A 32 -7.97 1.31 3.66
CA THR A 32 -7.42 -0.01 3.39
C THR A 32 -6.48 -0.44 4.50
N ALA A 33 -5.59 0.44 4.93
CA ALA A 33 -4.64 0.13 6.01
C ALA A 33 -5.38 -0.16 7.32
N GLU A 34 -6.40 0.64 7.63
CA GLU A 34 -7.20 0.43 8.83
C GLU A 34 -7.94 -0.91 8.79
N ALA A 35 -8.46 -1.28 7.62
CA ALA A 35 -9.14 -2.56 7.47
C ALA A 35 -8.19 -3.73 7.69
N ILE A 36 -6.96 -3.62 7.20
CA ILE A 36 -5.94 -4.65 7.40
C ILE A 36 -5.59 -4.78 8.88
N HIS A 37 -5.41 -3.64 9.56
CA HIS A 37 -5.11 -3.66 11.00
C HIS A 37 -6.25 -4.30 11.81
N ARG A 38 -7.50 -4.01 11.45
CA ARG A 38 -8.65 -4.59 12.15
C ARG A 38 -8.71 -6.10 12.04
N ARG A 39 -8.10 -6.66 11.00
CA ARG A 39 -8.07 -8.10 10.81
C ARG A 39 -6.78 -8.74 11.33
N GLY A 40 -6.02 -7.99 12.10
CA GLY A 40 -4.82 -8.51 12.73
C GLY A 40 -3.58 -8.51 11.83
N GLY A 41 -3.63 -7.82 10.69
CA GLY A 41 -2.49 -7.72 9.79
C GLY A 41 -1.62 -6.49 10.09
N ARG A 42 -0.49 -6.43 9.42
CA ARG A 42 0.40 -5.27 9.43
C ARG A 42 0.47 -4.73 8.00
N VAL A 43 0.81 -3.45 7.86
CA VAL A 43 0.85 -2.82 6.54
C VAL A 43 2.23 -2.27 6.21
N ALA A 44 2.68 -2.57 5.00
CA ALA A 44 3.84 -1.93 4.40
C ALA A 44 3.31 -0.97 3.34
N ILE A 45 3.48 0.33 3.56
CA ILE A 45 2.95 1.34 2.64
C ILE A 45 4.10 1.94 1.85
N LEU A 46 3.98 1.88 0.54
CA LEU A 46 4.88 2.57 -0.37
C LEU A 46 4.08 3.67 -1.04
N THR A 47 4.41 4.92 -0.72
CA THR A 47 3.69 6.05 -1.30
C THR A 47 4.34 6.50 -2.59
N ILE A 48 3.53 7.03 -3.48
CA ILE A 48 4.03 7.64 -4.72
C ILE A 48 4.30 9.10 -4.39
N ARG A 49 5.54 9.53 -4.57
CA ARG A 49 5.99 10.87 -4.21
C ARG A 49 5.06 11.93 -4.79
N HIS A 50 4.63 12.88 -3.94
CA HIS A 50 3.69 13.94 -4.27
C HIS A 50 2.28 13.46 -4.59
N HIS A 51 1.96 12.19 -4.30
CA HIS A 51 0.65 11.61 -4.58
C HIS A 51 0.10 10.84 -3.39
N ALA A 52 0.35 11.30 -2.16
CA ALA A 52 -0.12 10.56 -0.99
C ALA A 52 -0.44 11.47 0.18
N GLU A 53 -1.33 11.00 1.04
CA GLU A 53 -1.68 11.68 2.29
C GLU A 53 -0.54 11.54 3.30
N GLU A 54 -0.23 12.62 4.01
CA GLU A 54 0.83 12.61 5.01
C GLU A 54 0.55 11.65 6.16
N SER A 55 -0.71 11.46 6.50
CA SER A 55 -1.11 10.60 7.61
C SER A 55 -0.76 9.13 7.40
N LEU A 56 -0.44 8.72 6.18
CA LEU A 56 -0.10 7.32 5.90
C LEU A 56 1.15 6.87 6.64
N GLU A 57 2.12 7.75 6.82
CA GLU A 57 3.34 7.38 7.54
C GLU A 57 3.03 6.97 8.98
N GLY A 58 2.06 7.63 9.60
CA GLY A 58 1.70 7.36 10.99
C GLY A 58 1.00 6.03 11.20
N ILE A 59 0.36 5.48 10.18
CA ILE A 59 -0.36 4.20 10.31
C ILE A 59 0.38 3.02 9.70
N ALA A 60 1.46 3.25 8.97
CA ALA A 60 2.22 2.18 8.34
C ALA A 60 3.14 1.51 9.35
N ASP A 61 3.20 0.18 9.30
CA ASP A 61 4.19 -0.57 10.07
C ASP A 61 5.56 -0.48 9.39
N ILE A 62 5.56 -0.46 8.06
CA ILE A 62 6.75 -0.20 7.25
C ILE A 62 6.36 0.86 6.23
N TYR A 63 7.20 1.86 6.03
CA TYR A 63 6.87 3.00 5.17
C TYR A 63 8.02 3.30 4.22
N GLY A 64 7.68 3.56 2.96
CA GLY A 64 8.65 3.99 1.96
C GLY A 64 8.00 4.91 0.94
N GLU A 65 8.82 5.47 0.08
CA GLU A 65 8.37 6.41 -0.94
C GLU A 65 9.08 6.11 -2.26
N VAL A 66 8.37 6.28 -3.37
CA VAL A 66 8.92 6.02 -4.70
C VAL A 66 8.40 7.10 -5.65
N GLY A 67 9.23 7.51 -6.59
CA GLY A 67 8.79 8.44 -7.64
C GLY A 67 7.89 7.75 -8.64
N VAL A 68 7.02 8.51 -9.32
CA VAL A 68 6.08 7.93 -10.27
C VAL A 68 6.80 7.17 -11.39
N ALA A 69 7.98 7.64 -11.79
CA ALA A 69 8.77 6.97 -12.82
C ALA A 69 9.44 5.69 -12.32
N GLU A 70 9.38 5.44 -11.01
CA GLU A 70 10.07 4.31 -10.39
C GLU A 70 9.10 3.30 -9.79
N ILE A 71 7.83 3.35 -10.19
CA ILE A 71 6.79 2.46 -9.63
C ILE A 71 7.18 0.98 -9.79
N GLY A 72 7.93 0.65 -10.83
CA GLY A 72 8.41 -0.73 -11.01
C GLY A 72 9.25 -1.24 -9.85
N LYS A 73 9.83 -0.35 -9.07
CA LYS A 73 10.61 -0.75 -7.89
C LYS A 73 9.73 -1.17 -6.71
N ALA A 74 8.41 -0.96 -6.80
CA ALA A 74 7.50 -1.32 -5.73
C ALA A 74 7.54 -2.81 -5.43
N ILE A 75 7.65 -3.64 -6.46
CA ILE A 75 7.72 -5.08 -6.27
C ILE A 75 8.95 -5.44 -5.45
N ASP A 76 10.09 -4.83 -5.75
CA ASP A 76 11.32 -5.09 -5.01
C ASP A 76 11.20 -4.64 -3.56
N PHE A 77 10.59 -3.48 -3.33
CA PHE A 77 10.38 -2.97 -1.98
C PHE A 77 9.53 -3.96 -1.17
N PHE A 78 8.42 -4.41 -1.74
CA PHE A 78 7.53 -5.32 -1.02
C PHE A 78 8.19 -6.67 -0.78
N ARG A 79 8.87 -7.23 -1.77
CA ARG A 79 9.57 -8.50 -1.59
C ARG A 79 10.66 -8.41 -0.54
N HIS A 80 11.41 -7.34 -0.57
CA HIS A 80 12.51 -7.14 0.39
C HIS A 80 11.99 -7.11 1.83
N ASN A 81 10.78 -6.63 2.03
CA ASN A 81 10.17 -6.52 3.35
C ASN A 81 9.29 -7.71 3.72
N GLY A 82 9.30 -8.77 2.92
CA GLY A 82 8.54 -9.98 3.23
C GLY A 82 7.06 -9.92 2.92
N VAL A 83 6.64 -8.97 2.08
CA VAL A 83 5.24 -8.82 1.68
C VAL A 83 4.88 -9.90 0.66
N ARG A 84 3.79 -10.62 0.90
CA ARG A 84 3.31 -11.67 0.01
C ARG A 84 2.11 -11.26 -0.80
N ARG A 85 1.36 -10.26 -0.33
CA ARG A 85 0.18 -9.72 -1.02
C ARG A 85 0.24 -8.21 -0.98
N ALA A 86 -0.15 -7.59 -2.08
CA ALA A 86 -0.17 -6.14 -2.16
C ALA A 86 -1.36 -5.67 -2.98
N THR A 87 -1.78 -4.44 -2.73
CA THR A 87 -2.83 -3.80 -3.50
C THR A 87 -2.41 -2.37 -3.83
N MET A 88 -3.03 -1.81 -4.85
CA MET A 88 -2.88 -0.39 -5.15
C MET A 88 -4.14 0.32 -4.68
N ALA A 89 -3.98 1.45 -4.00
CA ALA A 89 -5.10 2.23 -3.50
C ALA A 89 -4.81 3.71 -3.70
N GLY A 90 -5.85 4.47 -4.06
CA GLY A 90 -5.72 5.89 -4.27
C GLY A 90 -5.59 6.28 -5.73
N LYS A 91 -5.34 7.56 -5.97
CA LYS A 91 -5.32 8.14 -7.31
C LYS A 91 -3.96 8.73 -7.64
N ILE A 92 -3.59 8.66 -8.93
CA ILE A 92 -2.39 9.30 -9.45
C ILE A 92 -2.85 10.36 -10.45
N HIS A 93 -2.38 11.59 -10.27
CA HIS A 93 -2.78 12.69 -11.16
C HIS A 93 -2.01 12.62 -12.47
N LYS A 94 -2.72 12.49 -13.58
CA LYS A 94 -2.11 12.35 -14.91
C LYS A 94 -1.17 13.48 -15.27
N LYS A 95 -1.50 14.71 -14.85
CA LYS A 95 -0.68 15.88 -15.16
C LYS A 95 0.76 15.73 -14.67
N GLN A 96 0.98 14.96 -13.63
CA GLN A 96 2.30 14.79 -13.03
C GLN A 96 3.06 13.62 -13.64
N ILE A 97 2.37 12.77 -14.39
CA ILE A 97 3.00 11.62 -15.05
C ILE A 97 3.80 12.04 -16.27
N TYR A 98 3.40 13.10 -16.93
CA TYR A 98 3.98 13.52 -18.20
C TYR A 98 5.08 14.56 -18.10
N HIS A 99 5.64 14.77 -16.96
CA HIS A 99 6.73 15.74 -16.76
C HIS A 99 8.08 15.07 -16.64
#